data_7e97e92ecf90000db387a4e585b8c47f
#
_entry.id   7e97e92ecf90000db387a4e585b8c47f
#
_cell.length_a   1.000
_cell.length_b   1.000
_cell.length_c   1.000
_cell.angle_alpha   90.00
_cell.angle_beta   90.00
_cell.angle_gamma   90.00
#
_symmetry.space_group_name_H-M   'P 1'
#
loop_
_entity.id
_entity.type
_entity.pdbx_description
1 polymer ?
#
loop_
_entity_poly.entity_id
_entity_poly.type
_entity_poly.pdbx_seq_one_letter_code
_entity_poly.pdbx_strand_id
1 'polypeptide(L)'
;MTDSKSDRVHETKNGDEQAAAGEKHRIKHESPDAKRTKTGKQTTLDDVVTKSDGKDEEPAETEDAAEEEEEEEEEQEQEQEKSTKQESNGDDAVQPSEEPHVPSSILEKGIIYFFIRGRVNLQDPESVDDIARSFIMLRPIAKDARLGDGPIADEGNTRILALPKKTLPGSGKERYMVFVEKSGASFQEIKKEFLAADEYDTKTAGTRRTPPAKPVGEGVYAITSTGRESHLAYLTTLPEKLDEVQKELGLKGKGSFIISTKNPQYPGPQNAQLPEGPDFPKEIIDEFRSLRWLPSKPAHFDYVNTQILLVGESSGIEKAVEPQKKDQKSGKEDPETVLENLEDDDTKRMRHLADDQSAAIYADLHAKAKDYPKMQTTF
;
A
#
# COMPACT_ATOMS: atom_id res chain seq x y z
N MET A 1 -53.53 -52.04 -20.08
CA MET A 1 -54.42 -52.53 -18.98
C MET A 1 -54.01 -51.67 -17.81
N THR A 2 -54.76 -50.68 -17.67
CA THR A 2 -55.72 -50.25 -16.64
C THR A 2 -55.06 -49.45 -15.56
N ASP A 3 -55.18 -48.12 -15.58
CA ASP A 3 -56.29 -47.35 -14.98
C ASP A 3 -56.23 -47.36 -13.44
N SER A 4 -56.32 -46.27 -12.70
CA SER A 4 -57.15 -45.07 -12.71
C SER A 4 -56.76 -44.21 -11.52
N LYS A 5 -56.72 -42.88 -11.66
CA LYS A 5 -57.65 -41.84 -11.11
C LYS A 5 -58.00 -42.01 -9.63
N SER A 6 -58.02 -40.98 -8.83
CA SER A 6 -58.73 -39.69 -8.83
C SER A 6 -58.41 -38.92 -7.55
N ASP A 7 -58.19 -37.62 -7.61
CA ASP A 7 -59.07 -36.49 -7.30
C ASP A 7 -59.78 -36.44 -5.94
N ARG A 8 -59.56 -35.34 -5.23
CA ARG A 8 -60.46 -34.28 -4.72
C ARG A 8 -59.94 -33.64 -3.44
N VAL A 9 -59.59 -32.37 -3.46
CA VAL A 9 -60.37 -31.13 -3.30
C VAL A 9 -61.35 -31.16 -2.13
N HIS A 10 -61.16 -30.29 -1.15
CA HIS A 10 -62.06 -29.36 -0.49
C HIS A 10 -61.29 -28.64 0.65
N GLU A 11 -61.09 -27.37 0.61
CA GLU A 11 -61.95 -26.18 0.85
C GLU A 11 -62.39 -25.96 2.32
N THR A 12 -61.87 -24.83 2.80
CA THR A 12 -62.46 -23.75 3.63
C THR A 12 -62.85 -24.03 5.08
N LYS A 13 -62.41 -23.18 6.00
CA LYS A 13 -63.09 -21.99 6.50
C LYS A 13 -62.37 -21.35 7.71
N ASN A 14 -62.25 -20.05 7.62
CA ASN A 14 -62.33 -19.00 8.62
C ASN A 14 -62.59 -19.34 10.11
N GLY A 15 -61.83 -18.63 10.94
CA GLY A 15 -62.15 -18.37 12.34
C GLY A 15 -61.37 -17.20 12.85
N ASP A 16 -61.98 -16.02 12.87
CA ASP A 16 -61.52 -14.83 13.60
C ASP A 16 -61.41 -15.11 15.09
N GLU A 17 -60.46 -14.43 15.76
CA GLU A 17 -60.71 -13.57 16.91
C GLU A 17 -59.39 -13.11 17.59
N GLN A 18 -59.20 -11.80 17.58
CA GLN A 18 -59.03 -10.83 18.65
C GLN A 18 -57.76 -10.86 19.49
N ALA A 19 -56.94 -9.87 19.20
CA ALA A 19 -56.50 -8.74 20.05
C ALA A 19 -55.95 -9.02 21.45
N ALA A 20 -54.66 -8.67 21.65
CA ALA A 20 -54.21 -8.01 22.87
C ALA A 20 -53.11 -6.99 22.55
N ALA A 21 -53.41 -5.75 22.88
CA ALA A 21 -52.55 -4.60 22.77
C ALA A 21 -51.43 -4.66 23.79
N GLY A 22 -50.16 -4.45 23.34
CA GLY A 22 -49.02 -4.21 24.16
C GLY A 22 -48.59 -2.75 24.09
N GLU A 23 -48.54 -2.10 25.24
CA GLU A 23 -48.32 -0.69 25.48
C GLU A 23 -47.03 -0.13 24.89
N LYS A 24 -47.18 1.01 24.25
CA LYS A 24 -46.04 1.90 23.84
C LYS A 24 -45.63 2.75 25.04
N HIS A 25 -44.47 2.49 25.63
CA HIS A 25 -43.82 3.43 26.53
C HIS A 25 -43.25 4.61 25.74
N ARG A 26 -43.92 5.74 25.93
CA ARG A 26 -43.55 7.06 25.43
C ARG A 26 -42.68 7.74 26.48
N ILE A 27 -41.34 7.74 26.30
CA ILE A 27 -40.46 8.54 27.12
C ILE A 27 -40.47 9.97 26.58
N LYS A 28 -40.98 10.88 27.39
CA LYS A 28 -40.88 12.32 27.18
C LYS A 28 -39.49 12.75 27.64
N HIS A 29 -38.67 13.27 26.74
CA HIS A 29 -37.52 14.08 27.09
C HIS A 29 -37.90 15.57 27.03
N GLU A 30 -37.91 16.18 28.20
CA GLU A 30 -37.99 17.64 28.33
C GLU A 30 -36.60 18.21 28.02
N SER A 31 -36.58 19.22 27.14
CA SER A 31 -35.41 20.02 26.84
C SER A 31 -35.31 21.19 27.82
N PRO A 32 -34.14 21.52 28.39
CA PRO A 32 -33.96 22.75 29.15
C PRO A 32 -33.74 23.94 28.23
N ASP A 33 -34.34 25.04 28.57
CA ASP A 33 -34.31 26.35 27.90
C ASP A 33 -32.89 26.91 27.71
N ALA A 34 -32.60 27.32 26.50
CA ALA A 34 -31.40 28.08 26.15
C ALA A 34 -31.58 29.55 26.48
N LYS A 35 -30.83 30.06 27.44
CA LYS A 35 -30.65 31.48 27.69
C LYS A 35 -29.86 32.15 26.54
N ARG A 36 -30.54 33.05 25.86
CA ARG A 36 -29.98 34.02 24.91
C ARG A 36 -29.09 35.03 25.65
N THR A 37 -27.81 35.10 25.26
CA THR A 37 -27.03 36.32 25.45
C THR A 37 -26.54 36.80 24.06
N LYS A 38 -26.99 38.01 23.74
CA LYS A 38 -26.53 38.81 22.58
C LYS A 38 -25.14 39.36 22.89
N THR A 39 -24.25 39.34 21.90
CA THR A 39 -23.57 40.50 21.28
C THR A 39 -22.25 40.03 20.66
N GLY A 40 -22.07 40.37 19.40
CA GLY A 40 -20.85 40.22 18.62
C GLY A 40 -21.12 40.43 17.15
N LYS A 41 -21.03 41.67 16.71
CA LYS A 41 -21.19 42.08 15.33
C LYS A 41 -20.25 41.35 14.40
N GLN A 42 -20.82 40.69 13.41
CA GLN A 42 -20.13 40.22 12.22
C GLN A 42 -19.92 41.43 11.30
N THR A 43 -18.67 41.86 11.14
CA THR A 43 -18.27 42.83 10.11
C THR A 43 -18.09 42.08 8.80
N THR A 44 -18.87 42.41 7.84
CA THR A 44 -18.78 42.03 6.44
C THR A 44 -17.64 42.74 5.75
N LEU A 45 -17.03 42.06 4.78
CA LEU A 45 -15.80 42.41 4.05
C LEU A 45 -15.96 43.64 3.08
N ASP A 46 -16.97 44.48 3.24
CA ASP A 46 -17.31 45.56 2.29
C ASP A 46 -16.97 46.97 2.79
N ASP A 47 -16.36 47.13 3.95
CA ASP A 47 -16.14 48.45 4.55
C ASP A 47 -14.70 48.99 4.54
N VAL A 48 -13.80 48.39 3.72
CA VAL A 48 -12.41 48.91 3.58
C VAL A 48 -12.05 49.14 2.11
N VAL A 49 -12.86 49.93 1.42
CA VAL A 49 -12.43 50.57 0.18
C VAL A 49 -12.97 52.00 0.18
N THR A 50 -12.27 52.92 0.81
CA THR A 50 -12.12 54.30 0.35
C THR A 50 -11.06 55.02 1.17
N LYS A 51 -10.10 55.55 0.44
CA LYS A 51 -9.10 56.58 0.71
C LYS A 51 -7.69 56.16 1.00
N SER A 52 -6.85 56.18 -0.03
CA SER A 52 -5.88 57.27 -0.22
C SER A 52 -5.18 57.10 -1.57
N ASP A 53 -5.15 58.20 -2.28
CA ASP A 53 -4.37 58.45 -3.49
C ASP A 53 -2.86 58.31 -3.27
N GLY A 54 -2.16 57.81 -4.32
CA GLY A 54 -0.85 58.34 -4.61
C GLY A 54 0.30 57.37 -4.83
N LYS A 55 0.65 57.26 -6.10
CA LYS A 55 1.97 57.01 -6.67
C LYS A 55 2.42 55.57 -6.92
N ASP A 56 2.59 55.37 -8.23
CA ASP A 56 3.42 54.41 -8.94
C ASP A 56 4.75 54.06 -8.24
N GLU A 57 5.03 52.77 -8.15
CA GLU A 57 6.32 52.12 -8.40
C GLU A 57 6.11 50.62 -8.32
N GLU A 58 6.27 49.91 -9.45
CA GLU A 58 6.48 48.48 -9.50
C GLU A 58 7.76 48.12 -8.72
N PRO A 59 7.79 46.94 -8.09
CA PRO A 59 9.00 46.14 -8.06
C PRO A 59 8.75 44.79 -8.72
N ALA A 60 9.30 44.61 -9.89
CA ALA A 60 9.74 43.31 -10.38
C ALA A 60 10.92 42.91 -9.51
N GLU A 61 10.75 41.87 -8.69
CA GLU A 61 11.79 41.06 -8.05
C GLU A 61 11.13 40.09 -7.05
N THR A 62 10.58 38.97 -7.50
CA THR A 62 10.22 37.82 -6.65
C THR A 62 10.29 36.48 -7.37
N GLU A 63 10.73 36.40 -8.61
CA GLU A 63 10.91 35.12 -9.30
C GLU A 63 12.33 34.55 -9.12
N ASP A 64 13.34 35.38 -8.91
CA ASP A 64 14.74 34.96 -8.77
C ASP A 64 15.06 34.33 -7.41
N ALA A 65 14.39 34.74 -6.33
CA ALA A 65 14.61 34.20 -4.99
C ALA A 65 13.99 32.79 -4.78
N ALA A 66 12.98 32.43 -5.56
CA ALA A 66 12.36 31.10 -5.48
C ALA A 66 13.15 30.05 -6.29
N GLU A 67 13.87 30.46 -7.34
CA GLU A 67 14.74 29.57 -8.11
C GLU A 67 16.06 29.29 -7.36
N GLU A 68 16.62 30.25 -6.61
CA GLU A 68 17.82 30.04 -5.81
C GLU A 68 17.58 29.12 -4.59
N GLU A 69 16.40 29.17 -3.93
CA GLU A 69 16.07 28.23 -2.84
C GLU A 69 15.84 26.79 -3.34
N GLU A 70 15.28 26.59 -4.55
CA GLU A 70 15.14 25.27 -5.14
C GLU A 70 16.47 24.68 -5.60
N GLU A 71 17.43 25.50 -6.08
CA GLU A 71 18.76 25.04 -6.46
C GLU A 71 19.61 24.66 -5.24
N GLU A 72 19.52 25.38 -4.10
CA GLU A 72 20.21 25.05 -2.87
C GLU A 72 19.66 23.77 -2.20
N GLU A 73 18.36 23.48 -2.28
CA GLU A 73 17.79 22.22 -1.81
C GLU A 73 18.20 21.02 -2.69
N GLU A 74 18.30 21.20 -4.02
CA GLU A 74 18.80 20.15 -4.93
C GLU A 74 20.31 19.86 -4.73
N GLU A 75 21.15 20.86 -4.39
CA GLU A 75 22.56 20.62 -4.08
C GLU A 75 22.74 19.89 -2.74
N GLN A 76 21.90 20.13 -1.74
CA GLN A 76 21.94 19.44 -0.45
C GLN A 76 21.46 17.99 -0.55
N GLU A 77 20.47 17.68 -1.40
CA GLU A 77 20.07 16.30 -1.69
C GLU A 77 21.17 15.52 -2.42
N GLN A 78 21.92 16.16 -3.33
CA GLN A 78 23.04 15.52 -4.05
C GLN A 78 24.27 15.26 -3.16
N GLU A 79 24.50 16.06 -2.12
CA GLU A 79 25.59 15.79 -1.16
C GLU A 79 25.24 14.66 -0.17
N GLN A 80 23.97 14.49 0.20
CA GLN A 80 23.54 13.35 1.02
C GLN A 80 23.57 12.01 0.25
N GLU A 81 23.29 12.01 -1.05
CA GLU A 81 23.42 10.81 -1.88
C GLU A 81 24.88 10.34 -2.07
N LYS A 82 25.86 11.24 -1.96
CA LYS A 82 27.29 10.87 -2.08
C LYS A 82 27.90 10.20 -0.86
N SER A 83 27.24 10.25 0.31
CA SER A 83 27.84 9.73 1.57
C SER A 83 27.51 8.26 1.86
N THR A 84 26.65 7.61 1.08
CA THR A 84 26.21 6.20 1.30
C THR A 84 26.83 5.17 0.35
N LYS A 85 27.99 5.47 -0.27
CA LYS A 85 28.75 4.42 -0.96
C LYS A 85 29.47 3.54 0.06
N GLN A 86 28.77 2.52 0.58
CA GLN A 86 29.41 1.38 1.23
C GLN A 86 29.86 0.38 0.16
N GLU A 87 31.08 -0.09 0.29
CA GLU A 87 31.66 -1.11 -0.57
C GLU A 87 30.83 -2.39 -0.50
N SER A 88 30.24 -2.80 -1.63
CA SER A 88 29.48 -4.04 -1.72
C SER A 88 30.44 -5.25 -1.66
N ASN A 89 30.16 -6.17 -0.76
CA ASN A 89 30.75 -7.50 -0.76
C ASN A 89 30.34 -8.26 -2.03
N GLY A 90 31.27 -8.95 -2.68
CA GLY A 90 31.13 -9.55 -4.01
C GLY A 90 30.10 -10.69 -4.20
N ASP A 91 29.11 -10.79 -3.33
CA ASP A 91 28.04 -11.81 -3.37
C ASP A 91 26.61 -11.17 -3.44
N ASP A 92 26.52 -9.83 -3.50
CA ASP A 92 25.26 -9.11 -3.59
C ASP A 92 24.87 -8.86 -5.06
N ALA A 93 23.61 -9.21 -5.41
CA ALA A 93 23.07 -8.97 -6.74
C ALA A 93 22.87 -7.48 -7.06
N VAL A 94 22.85 -6.59 -6.06
CA VAL A 94 22.69 -5.15 -6.26
C VAL A 94 24.00 -4.52 -6.70
N GLN A 95 24.05 -4.03 -7.93
CA GLN A 95 25.24 -3.43 -8.52
C GLN A 95 25.03 -1.94 -8.77
N PRO A 96 25.96 -1.04 -8.38
CA PRO A 96 25.85 0.37 -8.72
C PRO A 96 25.92 0.57 -10.23
N SER A 97 25.09 1.46 -10.76
CA SER A 97 25.16 1.88 -12.16
C SER A 97 26.22 2.97 -12.32
N GLU A 98 26.96 2.94 -13.42
CA GLU A 98 28.00 3.95 -13.70
C GLU A 98 27.42 5.33 -14.08
N GLU A 99 26.12 5.42 -14.39
CA GLU A 99 25.47 6.67 -14.78
C GLU A 99 24.08 6.83 -14.12
N PRO A 100 23.83 7.96 -13.42
CA PRO A 100 22.53 8.22 -12.82
C PRO A 100 21.53 8.76 -13.86
N HIS A 101 20.92 7.88 -14.65
CA HIS A 101 19.87 8.26 -15.61
C HIS A 101 18.46 8.12 -15.03
N VAL A 102 18.32 7.80 -13.75
CA VAL A 102 17.01 7.58 -13.11
C VAL A 102 16.24 8.91 -13.06
N PRO A 103 14.98 8.93 -13.53
CA PRO A 103 14.16 10.13 -13.49
C PRO A 103 13.81 10.54 -12.06
N SER A 104 13.71 11.85 -11.82
CA SER A 104 13.35 12.41 -10.50
C SER A 104 11.96 12.00 -10.02
N SER A 105 11.08 11.59 -10.95
CA SER A 105 9.76 11.05 -10.63
C SER A 105 9.79 9.69 -9.93
N ILE A 106 10.86 8.92 -10.03
CA ILE A 106 11.05 7.69 -9.27
C ILE A 106 11.61 8.04 -7.90
N LEU A 107 10.80 7.92 -6.86
CA LEU A 107 11.19 8.16 -5.48
C LEU A 107 11.96 6.97 -4.90
N GLU A 108 11.56 5.74 -5.28
CA GLU A 108 12.15 4.48 -4.81
C GLU A 108 11.85 3.37 -5.82
N LYS A 109 12.75 2.38 -5.93
CA LYS A 109 12.53 1.15 -6.68
C LYS A 109 13.06 -0.05 -5.91
N GLY A 110 12.65 -1.25 -6.28
CA GLY A 110 13.09 -2.48 -5.60
C GLY A 110 12.27 -3.70 -5.98
N ILE A 111 12.35 -4.74 -5.15
CA ILE A 111 11.63 -6.00 -5.33
C ILE A 111 10.36 -5.98 -4.48
N ILE A 112 9.28 -6.47 -5.07
CA ILE A 112 7.98 -6.60 -4.44
C ILE A 112 7.58 -8.08 -4.36
N TYR A 113 7.06 -8.49 -3.20
CA TYR A 113 6.48 -9.82 -3.04
C TYR A 113 5.04 -9.70 -2.56
N PHE A 114 4.23 -10.62 -3.02
CA PHE A 114 2.85 -10.76 -2.59
C PHE A 114 2.69 -12.07 -1.83
N PHE A 115 2.16 -11.96 -0.61
CA PHE A 115 1.91 -13.10 0.25
C PHE A 115 0.46 -13.16 0.70
N ILE A 116 -0.01 -14.36 0.99
CA ILE A 116 -1.27 -14.60 1.69
C ILE A 116 -1.03 -15.40 2.95
N ARG A 117 -1.94 -15.29 3.90
CA ARG A 117 -1.98 -16.15 5.08
C ARG A 117 -3.39 -16.68 5.24
N GLY A 118 -3.51 -18.01 5.35
CA GLY A 118 -4.78 -18.68 5.60
C GLY A 118 -5.37 -18.32 6.97
N ARG A 119 -6.63 -18.63 7.16
CA ARG A 119 -7.28 -18.49 8.47
C ARG A 119 -6.61 -19.39 9.50
N VAL A 120 -6.74 -19.04 10.77
CA VAL A 120 -6.25 -19.84 11.89
C VAL A 120 -6.72 -21.29 11.76
N ASN A 121 -5.78 -22.22 11.91
CA ASN A 121 -5.96 -23.68 11.74
C ASN A 121 -6.23 -24.14 10.28
N LEU A 122 -6.09 -23.29 9.29
CA LEU A 122 -6.26 -23.62 7.87
C LEU A 122 -4.94 -23.38 7.11
N GLN A 123 -4.24 -24.47 6.76
CA GLN A 123 -2.94 -24.39 6.07
C GLN A 123 -3.10 -24.11 4.58
N ASP A 124 -4.07 -24.72 3.94
CA ASP A 124 -4.30 -24.67 2.50
C ASP A 124 -5.64 -23.98 2.22
N PRO A 125 -5.65 -22.68 1.89
CA PRO A 125 -6.85 -22.00 1.45
C PRO A 125 -7.38 -22.58 0.14
N GLU A 126 -8.68 -22.88 0.08
CA GLU A 126 -9.37 -23.37 -1.12
C GLU A 126 -10.17 -22.27 -1.81
N SER A 127 -10.15 -21.07 -1.28
CA SER A 127 -10.82 -19.87 -1.83
C SER A 127 -10.28 -18.60 -1.20
N VAL A 128 -10.59 -17.44 -1.81
CA VAL A 128 -10.30 -16.13 -1.21
C VAL A 128 -10.92 -16.00 0.19
N ASP A 129 -12.06 -16.66 0.43
CA ASP A 129 -12.71 -16.60 1.73
C ASP A 129 -11.91 -17.27 2.85
N ASP A 130 -11.05 -18.20 2.54
CA ASP A 130 -10.18 -18.88 3.48
C ASP A 130 -8.92 -18.09 3.83
N ILE A 131 -8.63 -17.03 3.10
CA ILE A 131 -7.55 -16.12 3.42
C ILE A 131 -7.93 -15.28 4.64
N ALA A 132 -7.04 -15.19 5.60
CA ALA A 132 -7.16 -14.25 6.71
C ALA A 132 -6.72 -12.85 6.31
N ARG A 133 -5.57 -12.75 5.61
CA ARG A 133 -4.93 -11.49 5.25
C ARG A 133 -3.98 -11.67 4.07
N SER A 134 -3.88 -10.65 3.25
CA SER A 134 -2.85 -10.54 2.22
C SER A 134 -1.78 -9.52 2.64
N PHE A 135 -0.60 -9.63 2.06
CA PHE A 135 0.55 -8.78 2.39
C PHE A 135 1.28 -8.38 1.11
N ILE A 136 1.82 -7.18 1.15
CA ILE A 136 2.80 -6.70 0.18
C ILE A 136 4.10 -6.51 0.95
N MET A 137 5.19 -7.13 0.49
CA MET A 137 6.52 -6.93 1.03
C MET A 137 7.33 -6.13 0.02
N LEU A 138 7.97 -5.05 0.47
CA LEU A 138 8.80 -4.18 -0.34
C LEU A 138 10.23 -4.27 0.14
N ARG A 139 11.15 -4.49 -0.80
CA ARG A 139 12.61 -4.46 -0.55
C ARG A 139 13.20 -3.38 -1.45
N PRO A 140 13.43 -2.19 -0.93
CA PRO A 140 14.06 -1.12 -1.69
C PRO A 140 15.53 -1.44 -2.02
N ILE A 141 15.95 -1.01 -3.18
CA ILE A 141 17.35 -1.00 -3.62
C ILE A 141 17.75 0.42 -3.96
N ALA A 142 19.05 0.71 -4.04
CA ALA A 142 19.52 2.02 -4.44
C ALA A 142 18.93 2.43 -5.81
N LYS A 143 18.56 3.69 -5.97
CA LYS A 143 17.86 4.17 -7.17
C LYS A 143 18.65 3.93 -8.46
N ASP A 144 19.97 4.11 -8.40
CA ASP A 144 20.91 3.92 -9.49
C ASP A 144 21.39 2.47 -9.64
N ALA A 145 21.00 1.55 -8.74
CA ALA A 145 21.41 0.16 -8.80
C ALA A 145 20.73 -0.61 -9.94
N ARG A 146 21.44 -1.61 -10.46
CA ARG A 146 20.95 -2.68 -11.31
C ARG A 146 20.97 -4.00 -10.57
N LEU A 147 20.21 -4.97 -11.05
CA LEU A 147 20.25 -6.33 -10.52
C LEU A 147 21.21 -7.17 -11.36
N GLY A 148 22.16 -7.82 -10.67
CA GLY A 148 23.00 -8.87 -11.22
C GLY A 148 22.46 -10.26 -10.87
N ASP A 149 23.24 -11.29 -11.17
CA ASP A 149 22.91 -12.67 -10.80
C ASP A 149 23.05 -12.88 -9.28
N GLY A 150 22.22 -13.73 -8.71
CA GLY A 150 22.27 -14.10 -7.29
C GLY A 150 21.20 -13.44 -6.42
N PRO A 151 21.16 -13.77 -5.12
CA PRO A 151 20.23 -13.17 -4.18
C PRO A 151 20.65 -11.74 -3.81
N ILE A 152 19.69 -10.91 -3.45
CA ILE A 152 19.94 -9.58 -2.93
C ILE A 152 20.36 -9.68 -1.47
N ALA A 153 21.38 -8.90 -1.04
CA ALA A 153 21.84 -8.85 0.34
C ALA A 153 20.75 -8.36 1.31
N ASP A 154 20.91 -8.72 2.58
CA ASP A 154 20.02 -8.29 3.66
C ASP A 154 20.47 -6.94 4.23
N GLU A 155 19.94 -5.86 3.70
CA GLU A 155 20.23 -4.52 4.20
C GLU A 155 19.38 -4.13 5.43
N GLY A 156 18.49 -5.02 5.90
CA GLY A 156 17.62 -4.73 7.03
C GLY A 156 16.63 -3.60 6.74
N ASN A 157 16.24 -3.42 5.48
CA ASN A 157 15.36 -2.34 5.02
C ASN A 157 13.99 -2.82 4.51
N THR A 158 13.68 -4.09 4.69
CA THR A 158 12.43 -4.68 4.22
C THR A 158 11.22 -4.16 4.98
N ARG A 159 10.15 -3.87 4.25
CA ARG A 159 8.89 -3.37 4.77
C ARG A 159 7.77 -4.34 4.43
N ILE A 160 6.87 -4.62 5.39
CA ILE A 160 5.70 -5.50 5.21
C ILE A 160 4.45 -4.68 5.41
N LEU A 161 3.63 -4.61 4.37
CA LEU A 161 2.32 -3.95 4.37
C LEU A 161 1.24 -5.01 4.54
N ALA A 162 0.41 -4.87 5.55
CA ALA A 162 -0.72 -5.75 5.77
C ALA A 162 -2.01 -5.17 5.16
N LEU A 163 -2.72 -5.99 4.40
CA LEU A 163 -3.99 -5.67 3.78
C LEU A 163 -5.12 -6.34 4.57
N PRO A 164 -5.98 -5.57 5.27
CA PRO A 164 -7.16 -6.14 5.93
C PRO A 164 -8.17 -6.72 4.94
N LYS A 165 -8.22 -6.16 3.72
CA LYS A 165 -8.91 -6.79 2.59
C LYS A 165 -8.03 -7.90 2.03
N LYS A 166 -8.67 -9.00 1.65
CA LYS A 166 -8.00 -10.18 1.12
C LYS A 166 -7.47 -9.96 -0.31
N THR A 167 -8.08 -9.05 -1.04
CA THR A 167 -7.82 -8.75 -2.44
C THR A 167 -7.16 -7.38 -2.60
N LEU A 168 -6.49 -7.17 -3.71
CA LEU A 168 -5.94 -5.89 -4.11
C LEU A 168 -7.03 -5.02 -4.77
N PRO A 169 -6.98 -3.68 -4.65
CA PRO A 169 -7.94 -2.82 -5.31
C PRO A 169 -7.70 -2.82 -6.83
N GLY A 170 -8.72 -3.17 -7.62
CA GLY A 170 -8.60 -3.30 -9.08
C GLY A 170 -8.98 -2.05 -9.86
N SER A 171 -9.64 -1.07 -9.22
CA SER A 171 -10.18 0.13 -9.89
C SER A 171 -10.20 1.35 -8.98
N GLY A 172 -10.30 2.56 -9.54
CA GLY A 172 -10.38 3.81 -8.79
C GLY A 172 -11.59 3.94 -7.86
N LYS A 173 -12.56 3.03 -7.94
CA LYS A 173 -13.69 2.94 -7.01
C LYS A 173 -13.33 2.15 -5.74
N GLU A 174 -12.31 1.31 -5.81
CA GLU A 174 -11.87 0.47 -4.70
C GLU A 174 -10.71 1.15 -3.97
N ARG A 175 -10.93 1.36 -2.68
CA ARG A 175 -10.01 2.09 -1.81
C ARG A 175 -9.82 1.27 -0.54
N TYR A 176 -8.62 0.74 -0.36
CA TYR A 176 -8.30 -0.12 0.77
C TYR A 176 -7.27 0.56 1.66
N MET A 177 -7.54 0.58 2.96
CA MET A 177 -6.58 1.00 3.95
C MET A 177 -5.64 -0.17 4.23
N VAL A 178 -4.36 0.05 4.04
CA VAL A 178 -3.30 -0.88 4.46
C VAL A 178 -2.46 -0.22 5.53
N PHE A 179 -1.68 -0.99 6.24
CA PHE A 179 -0.79 -0.45 7.26
C PHE A 179 0.56 -1.15 7.24
N VAL A 180 1.59 -0.42 7.61
CA VAL A 180 2.94 -0.97 7.78
C VAL A 180 2.94 -1.84 9.03
N GLU A 181 3.05 -3.16 8.85
CA GLU A 181 3.12 -4.14 9.93
C GLU A 181 4.55 -4.28 10.45
N LYS A 182 5.53 -4.21 9.55
CA LYS A 182 6.95 -4.20 9.87
C LYS A 182 7.70 -3.24 8.96
N SER A 183 8.74 -2.66 9.50
CA SER A 183 9.66 -1.77 8.81
C SER A 183 11.08 -2.06 9.27
N GLY A 184 12.05 -1.88 8.37
CA GLY A 184 13.44 -2.12 8.70
C GLY A 184 13.73 -3.59 9.07
N ALA A 185 12.97 -4.54 8.52
CA ALA A 185 13.08 -5.94 8.90
C ALA A 185 14.23 -6.64 8.18
N SER A 186 15.04 -7.39 8.95
CA SER A 186 16.05 -8.30 8.42
C SER A 186 15.42 -9.62 7.92
N PHE A 187 16.12 -10.35 7.06
CA PHE A 187 15.67 -11.68 6.62
C PHE A 187 15.50 -12.66 7.76
N GLN A 188 16.29 -12.53 8.81
CA GLN A 188 16.16 -13.38 9.98
C GLN A 188 14.82 -13.13 10.69
N GLU A 189 14.42 -11.88 10.84
CA GLU A 189 13.12 -11.51 11.40
C GLU A 189 11.97 -11.92 10.49
N ILE A 190 12.11 -11.73 9.17
CA ILE A 190 11.10 -12.16 8.19
C ILE A 190 10.89 -13.67 8.26
N LYS A 191 11.97 -14.46 8.27
CA LYS A 191 11.88 -15.91 8.37
C LYS A 191 11.21 -16.37 9.65
N LYS A 192 11.55 -15.77 10.78
CA LYS A 192 11.09 -16.19 12.11
C LYS A 192 9.66 -15.73 12.40
N GLU A 193 9.31 -14.51 12.04
CA GLU A 193 8.08 -13.84 12.52
C GLU A 193 7.00 -13.73 11.44
N PHE A 194 7.40 -13.76 10.17
CA PHE A 194 6.46 -13.59 9.07
C PHE A 194 6.26 -14.88 8.27
N LEU A 195 7.32 -15.53 7.80
CA LEU A 195 7.21 -16.72 6.98
C LEU A 195 6.83 -17.97 7.79
N ALA A 196 7.28 -18.10 9.04
CA ALA A 196 7.01 -19.24 9.88
C ALA A 196 5.54 -19.33 10.32
N ALA A 197 5.08 -20.55 10.60
CA ALA A 197 3.85 -20.78 11.36
C ALA A 197 4.06 -20.41 12.83
N ASP A 198 2.99 -19.99 13.49
CA ASP A 198 3.00 -19.69 14.91
C ASP A 198 1.89 -20.46 15.63
N GLU A 199 2.17 -20.95 16.84
CA GLU A 199 1.21 -21.66 17.67
C GLU A 199 1.03 -20.93 19.00
N TYR A 200 -0.21 -20.72 19.39
CA TYR A 200 -0.53 -20.06 20.64
C TYR A 200 -1.73 -20.71 21.33
N ASP A 201 -1.66 -20.77 22.66
CA ASP A 201 -2.73 -21.32 23.49
C ASP A 201 -3.76 -20.25 23.85
N THR A 202 -5.02 -20.60 23.70
CA THR A 202 -6.15 -19.78 24.12
C THR A 202 -6.83 -20.35 25.34
N LYS A 203 -7.29 -19.49 26.26
CA LYS A 203 -7.95 -19.92 27.50
C LYS A 203 -9.23 -20.73 27.29
N THR A 204 -9.87 -20.60 26.15
CA THR A 204 -11.21 -21.18 25.90
C THR A 204 -11.28 -22.12 24.71
N ALA A 205 -10.33 -22.05 23.77
CA ALA A 205 -10.42 -22.79 22.49
C ALA A 205 -9.19 -23.71 22.24
N GLY A 206 -8.34 -23.91 23.24
CA GLY A 206 -7.13 -24.73 23.12
C GLY A 206 -6.05 -24.08 22.25
N THR A 207 -5.11 -24.90 21.76
CA THR A 207 -4.02 -24.46 20.89
C THR A 207 -4.56 -24.06 19.52
N ARG A 208 -4.16 -22.88 19.07
CA ARG A 208 -4.47 -22.35 17.75
C ARG A 208 -3.18 -22.19 16.96
N ARG A 209 -3.24 -22.50 15.69
CA ARG A 209 -2.09 -22.39 14.78
C ARG A 209 -2.37 -21.34 13.73
N THR A 210 -1.51 -20.30 13.70
CA THR A 210 -1.42 -19.37 12.61
C THR A 210 -0.60 -20.03 11.49
N PRO A 211 -1.17 -20.25 10.30
CA PRO A 211 -0.42 -20.89 9.23
C PRO A 211 0.74 -19.99 8.74
N PRO A 212 1.76 -20.57 8.09
CA PRO A 212 2.85 -19.83 7.49
C PRO A 212 2.34 -18.91 6.38
N ALA A 213 3.04 -17.82 6.11
CA ALA A 213 2.77 -17.00 4.94
C ALA A 213 3.15 -17.76 3.67
N LYS A 214 2.28 -17.73 2.65
CA LYS A 214 2.50 -18.35 1.34
C LYS A 214 2.75 -17.28 0.28
N PRO A 215 3.80 -17.39 -0.54
CA PRO A 215 3.98 -16.50 -1.68
C PRO A 215 2.90 -16.77 -2.74
N VAL A 216 2.42 -15.70 -3.37
CA VAL A 216 1.50 -15.73 -4.51
C VAL A 216 2.01 -14.92 -5.68
N GLY A 217 3.07 -14.16 -5.51
CA GLY A 217 3.73 -13.42 -6.57
C GLY A 217 4.97 -12.71 -6.09
N GLU A 218 5.84 -12.42 -7.03
CA GLU A 218 7.06 -11.66 -6.88
C GLU A 218 7.27 -10.84 -8.13
N GLY A 219 8.03 -9.75 -8.03
CA GLY A 219 8.40 -8.90 -9.14
C GLY A 219 9.10 -7.63 -8.68
N VAL A 220 9.07 -6.62 -9.52
CA VAL A 220 9.73 -5.35 -9.27
C VAL A 220 8.72 -4.22 -9.04
N TYR A 221 9.11 -3.20 -8.31
CA TYR A 221 8.27 -2.03 -8.10
C TYR A 221 9.04 -0.72 -8.23
N ALA A 222 8.27 0.35 -8.44
CA ALA A 222 8.71 1.72 -8.24
C ALA A 222 7.63 2.51 -7.48
N ILE A 223 8.07 3.32 -6.51
CA ILE A 223 7.27 4.40 -5.96
C ILE A 223 7.56 5.63 -6.80
N THR A 224 6.54 6.17 -7.45
CA THR A 224 6.68 7.32 -8.35
C THR A 224 5.85 8.50 -7.86
N SER A 225 6.23 9.71 -8.28
CA SER A 225 5.48 10.92 -8.01
C SER A 225 5.18 11.67 -9.30
N THR A 226 3.93 12.07 -9.46
CA THR A 226 3.49 12.98 -10.52
C THR A 226 3.49 14.45 -10.07
N GLY A 227 4.02 14.75 -8.88
CA GLY A 227 3.94 16.04 -8.21
C GLY A 227 2.61 16.31 -7.50
N ARG A 228 1.53 15.59 -7.87
CA ARG A 228 0.21 15.67 -7.21
C ARG A 228 -0.20 14.41 -6.51
N GLU A 229 0.20 13.27 -7.04
CA GLU A 229 -0.14 11.93 -6.56
C GLU A 229 1.14 11.09 -6.53
N SER A 230 1.23 10.19 -5.58
CA SER A 230 2.25 9.15 -5.56
C SER A 230 1.62 7.82 -5.94
N HIS A 231 2.38 7.00 -6.65
CA HIS A 231 1.93 5.70 -7.14
C HIS A 231 2.91 4.61 -6.69
N LEU A 232 2.39 3.43 -6.40
CA LEU A 232 3.14 2.19 -6.31
C LEU A 232 2.87 1.42 -7.60
N ALA A 233 3.79 1.49 -8.56
CA ALA A 233 3.75 0.72 -9.80
C ALA A 233 4.53 -0.58 -9.63
N TYR A 234 4.09 -1.68 -10.25
CA TYR A 234 4.78 -2.96 -10.20
C TYR A 234 4.64 -3.76 -11.49
N LEU A 235 5.66 -4.57 -11.78
CA LEU A 235 5.67 -5.61 -12.80
C LEU A 235 5.90 -6.95 -12.12
N THR A 236 5.06 -7.94 -12.42
CA THR A 236 5.15 -9.28 -11.80
C THR A 236 6.08 -10.16 -12.61
N THR A 237 7.16 -10.63 -12.00
CA THR A 237 8.13 -11.57 -12.57
C THR A 237 7.69 -13.01 -12.36
N LEU A 238 7.22 -13.35 -11.15
CA LEU A 238 6.72 -14.67 -10.77
C LEU A 238 5.29 -14.59 -10.19
N PRO A 239 4.39 -15.53 -10.56
CA PRO A 239 4.58 -16.59 -11.55
C PRO A 239 4.67 -16.01 -12.97
N GLU A 240 5.43 -16.67 -13.87
CA GLU A 240 5.54 -16.27 -15.28
C GLU A 240 4.16 -16.11 -15.96
N LYS A 241 3.18 -16.85 -15.48
CA LYS A 241 1.79 -16.76 -15.93
C LYS A 241 0.85 -16.69 -14.73
N LEU A 242 0.11 -15.58 -14.64
CA LEU A 242 -0.90 -15.42 -13.62
C LEU A 242 -2.01 -16.48 -13.75
N ASP A 243 -2.27 -17.19 -12.67
CA ASP A 243 -3.28 -18.24 -12.59
C ASP A 243 -4.47 -17.81 -11.72
N GLU A 244 -5.28 -18.75 -11.26
CA GLU A 244 -6.54 -18.53 -10.56
C GLU A 244 -6.36 -17.65 -9.32
N VAL A 245 -5.46 -18.03 -8.41
CA VAL A 245 -5.22 -17.29 -7.15
C VAL A 245 -4.82 -15.85 -7.40
N GLN A 246 -3.88 -15.61 -8.33
CA GLN A 246 -3.40 -14.26 -8.64
C GLN A 246 -4.54 -13.39 -9.21
N LYS A 247 -5.36 -13.96 -10.10
CA LYS A 247 -6.50 -13.25 -10.71
C LYS A 247 -7.58 -12.93 -9.68
N GLU A 248 -7.92 -13.88 -8.81
CA GLU A 248 -8.92 -13.67 -7.75
C GLU A 248 -8.45 -12.70 -6.69
N LEU A 249 -7.15 -12.66 -6.40
CA LEU A 249 -6.54 -11.64 -5.53
C LEU A 249 -6.46 -10.26 -6.18
N GLY A 250 -6.66 -10.16 -7.49
CA GLY A 250 -6.56 -8.92 -8.26
C GLY A 250 -5.12 -8.55 -8.62
N LEU A 251 -4.18 -9.50 -8.58
CA LEU A 251 -2.80 -9.30 -9.04
C LEU A 251 -2.77 -9.21 -10.57
N LYS A 252 -2.00 -8.27 -11.09
CA LYS A 252 -1.84 -8.02 -12.53
C LYS A 252 -0.38 -8.22 -12.94
N GLY A 253 -0.11 -8.54 -14.20
CA GLY A 253 1.26 -8.56 -14.72
C GLY A 253 1.92 -7.18 -14.68
N LYS A 254 1.16 -6.14 -15.02
CA LYS A 254 1.52 -4.73 -14.86
C LYS A 254 0.41 -4.04 -14.08
N GLY A 255 0.68 -3.50 -12.91
CA GLY A 255 -0.32 -2.87 -12.06
C GLY A 255 0.20 -1.66 -11.31
N SER A 256 -0.72 -0.79 -10.91
CA SER A 256 -0.39 0.35 -10.06
C SER A 256 -1.51 0.68 -9.08
N PHE A 257 -1.13 1.37 -8.01
CA PHE A 257 -2.03 1.92 -7.02
C PHE A 257 -1.64 3.38 -6.75
N ILE A 258 -2.61 4.27 -6.70
CA ILE A 258 -2.38 5.58 -6.08
C ILE A 258 -2.24 5.35 -4.58
N ILE A 259 -1.18 5.90 -3.99
CA ILE A 259 -0.85 5.73 -2.58
C ILE A 259 -0.88 7.07 -1.85
N SER A 260 -1.55 7.11 -0.70
CA SER A 260 -1.64 8.28 0.15
C SER A 260 -1.49 7.91 1.62
N THR A 261 -0.63 8.62 2.34
CA THR A 261 -0.40 8.42 3.76
C THR A 261 -1.37 9.23 4.59
N LYS A 262 -1.96 8.61 5.59
CA LYS A 262 -2.89 9.24 6.51
C LYS A 262 -2.16 10.01 7.60
N ASN A 263 -2.57 11.24 7.81
CA ASN A 263 -2.11 12.02 8.97
C ASN A 263 -2.61 11.36 10.28
N PRO A 264 -1.71 10.94 11.18
CA PRO A 264 -2.10 10.27 12.43
C PRO A 264 -2.86 11.19 13.39
N GLN A 265 -2.73 12.50 13.25
CA GLN A 265 -3.47 13.48 14.09
C GLN A 265 -4.97 13.52 13.79
N TYR A 266 -5.41 12.93 12.66
CA TYR A 266 -6.83 12.85 12.32
C TYR A 266 -7.40 11.47 12.67
N PRO A 267 -8.44 11.40 13.51
CA PRO A 267 -9.08 10.15 13.86
C PRO A 267 -9.66 9.46 12.62
N GLY A 268 -9.51 8.15 12.57
CA GLY A 268 -10.19 7.30 11.59
C GLY A 268 -11.57 6.84 12.09
N PRO A 269 -12.34 6.14 11.25
CA PRO A 269 -13.53 5.42 11.68
C PRO A 269 -13.17 4.43 12.81
N GLN A 270 -14.02 4.29 13.81
CA GLN A 270 -13.74 3.43 14.98
C GLN A 270 -13.39 1.98 14.61
N ASN A 271 -13.99 1.45 13.55
CA ASN A 271 -13.75 0.09 13.04
C ASN A 271 -12.48 -0.06 12.19
N ALA A 272 -11.74 1.01 11.94
CA ALA A 272 -10.51 1.03 11.14
C ALA A 272 -9.38 1.79 11.87
N GLN A 273 -9.47 1.91 13.20
CA GLN A 273 -8.40 2.47 14.03
C GLN A 273 -7.47 1.35 14.46
N LEU A 274 -6.17 1.61 14.35
CA LEU A 274 -5.15 0.80 15.01
C LEU A 274 -5.07 1.22 16.49
N PRO A 275 -4.67 0.30 17.37
CA PRO A 275 -4.47 0.62 18.79
C PRO A 275 -3.46 1.74 19.00
N GLU A 276 -2.43 1.76 18.15
CA GLU A 276 -1.35 2.75 18.16
C GLU A 276 -1.18 3.34 16.77
N GLY A 277 -0.83 4.62 16.69
CA GLY A 277 -0.45 5.29 15.45
C GLY A 277 1.04 5.12 15.15
N PRO A 278 1.50 5.57 13.95
CA PRO A 278 2.92 5.64 13.66
C PRO A 278 3.63 6.69 14.52
N ASP A 279 4.84 6.38 14.95
CA ASP A 279 5.71 7.32 15.68
C ASP A 279 6.50 8.18 14.67
N PHE A 280 5.80 9.04 13.94
CA PHE A 280 6.42 9.93 12.99
C PHE A 280 7.22 11.03 13.69
N PRO A 281 8.44 11.31 13.24
CA PRO A 281 9.18 12.49 13.69
C PRO A 281 8.45 13.77 13.30
N LYS A 282 8.86 14.88 13.94
CA LYS A 282 8.19 16.17 13.75
C LYS A 282 8.21 16.63 12.30
N GLU A 283 9.29 16.38 11.60
CA GLU A 283 9.50 16.73 10.19
C GLU A 283 8.41 16.12 9.31
N ILE A 284 8.13 14.83 9.44
CA ILE A 284 7.05 14.14 8.71
C ILE A 284 5.66 14.65 9.15
N ILE A 285 5.45 14.91 10.44
CA ILE A 285 4.18 15.47 10.92
C ILE A 285 3.94 16.87 10.33
N ASP A 286 4.97 17.70 10.28
CA ASP A 286 4.89 19.06 9.76
C ASP A 286 4.58 19.09 8.25
N GLU A 287 5.03 18.10 7.47
CA GLU A 287 4.67 17.94 6.05
C GLU A 287 3.16 17.86 5.82
N PHE A 288 2.42 17.24 6.74
CA PHE A 288 0.96 17.15 6.62
C PHE A 288 0.28 18.51 6.75
N ARG A 289 0.89 19.50 7.40
CA ARG A 289 0.26 20.79 7.69
C ARG A 289 -1.14 20.58 8.30
N SER A 290 -2.19 20.98 7.58
CA SER A 290 -3.60 20.73 7.96
C SER A 290 -4.27 19.64 7.11
N LEU A 291 -3.51 18.91 6.30
CA LEU A 291 -4.05 17.91 5.41
C LEU A 291 -4.30 16.60 6.15
N ARG A 292 -5.38 15.93 5.80
CA ARG A 292 -5.69 14.59 6.31
C ARG A 292 -4.88 13.50 5.60
N TRP A 293 -4.48 13.73 4.38
CA TRP A 293 -3.79 12.81 3.49
C TRP A 293 -2.69 13.54 2.74
N LEU A 294 -1.55 12.88 2.60
CA LEU A 294 -0.45 13.29 1.73
C LEU A 294 -0.19 12.20 0.67
N PRO A 295 0.29 12.57 -0.53
CA PRO A 295 0.97 11.61 -1.40
C PRO A 295 2.04 10.87 -0.60
N SER A 296 2.08 9.54 -0.71
CA SER A 296 3.05 8.75 0.07
C SER A 296 4.47 8.98 -0.45
N LYS A 297 5.41 9.12 0.49
CA LYS A 297 6.85 9.12 0.23
C LYS A 297 7.47 7.84 0.79
N PRO A 298 8.63 7.37 0.30
CA PRO A 298 9.34 6.21 0.84
C PRO A 298 9.52 6.26 2.36
N ALA A 299 9.94 7.40 2.90
CA ALA A 299 10.14 7.60 4.34
C ALA A 299 8.90 7.32 5.19
N HIS A 300 7.68 7.43 4.63
CA HIS A 300 6.47 7.12 5.38
C HIS A 300 6.31 5.62 5.67
N PHE A 301 6.95 4.77 4.89
CA PHE A 301 6.91 3.31 5.06
C PHE A 301 7.91 2.80 6.11
N ASP A 302 8.76 3.67 6.63
CA ASP A 302 9.76 3.31 7.64
C ASP A 302 9.20 3.29 9.06
N TYR A 303 7.92 3.62 9.24
CA TYR A 303 7.25 3.67 10.54
C TYR A 303 6.13 2.65 10.62
N VAL A 304 6.23 1.74 11.59
CA VAL A 304 5.20 0.74 11.89
C VAL A 304 3.88 1.46 12.23
N ASN A 305 2.76 0.84 11.90
CA ASN A 305 1.40 1.38 12.04
C ASN A 305 1.06 2.56 11.13
N THR A 306 1.95 2.94 10.21
CA THR A 306 1.58 3.91 9.16
C THR A 306 0.40 3.39 8.36
N GLN A 307 -0.64 4.21 8.25
CA GLN A 307 -1.84 3.92 7.47
C GLN A 307 -1.74 4.52 6.09
N ILE A 308 -1.82 3.67 5.07
CA ILE A 308 -1.72 4.05 3.67
C ILE A 308 -3.01 3.66 2.97
N LEU A 309 -3.58 4.60 2.22
CA LEU A 309 -4.70 4.36 1.34
C LEU A 309 -4.17 3.89 -0.01
N LEU A 310 -4.54 2.68 -0.41
CA LEU A 310 -4.35 2.17 -1.77
C LEU A 310 -5.64 2.38 -2.56
N VAL A 311 -5.52 3.04 -3.70
CA VAL A 311 -6.61 3.21 -4.67
C VAL A 311 -6.20 2.49 -5.95
N GLY A 312 -7.04 1.56 -6.41
CA GLY A 312 -6.73 0.77 -7.61
C GLY A 312 -6.74 1.61 -8.88
N GLU A 313 -5.88 1.25 -9.82
CA GLU A 313 -5.87 1.83 -11.17
C GLU A 313 -6.26 0.78 -12.21
N SER A 314 -7.28 1.09 -13.01
CA SER A 314 -7.76 0.19 -14.07
C SER A 314 -6.92 0.27 -15.36
N SER A 315 -6.21 1.38 -15.56
CA SER A 315 -5.37 1.66 -16.74
C SER A 315 -4.00 0.96 -16.72
N GLY A 316 -3.69 0.16 -15.69
CA GLY A 316 -2.35 -0.42 -15.55
C GLY A 316 -1.37 0.58 -14.95
N ILE A 317 -0.13 0.62 -15.48
CA ILE A 317 0.95 1.47 -14.93
C ILE A 317 1.12 2.82 -15.64
N GLU A 318 0.46 3.04 -16.78
CA GLU A 318 0.70 4.18 -17.70
C GLU A 318 0.76 5.53 -16.98
N LYS A 319 -0.19 5.77 -16.06
CA LYS A 319 -0.25 7.02 -15.30
C LYS A 319 0.84 7.13 -14.24
N ALA A 320 1.18 6.01 -13.62
CA ALA A 320 2.19 5.94 -12.59
C ALA A 320 3.61 6.18 -13.12
N VAL A 321 3.85 5.84 -14.38
CA VAL A 321 5.15 5.96 -15.05
C VAL A 321 5.17 7.07 -16.11
N GLU A 322 4.24 8.02 -16.04
CA GLU A 322 4.19 9.15 -16.99
C GLU A 322 5.46 10.00 -16.87
N PRO A 323 6.21 10.19 -17.96
CA PRO A 323 7.44 10.94 -17.91
C PRO A 323 7.22 12.42 -17.60
N GLN A 324 8.01 12.98 -16.70
CA GLN A 324 7.96 14.39 -16.39
C GLN A 324 8.74 15.22 -17.41
N LYS A 325 8.22 16.40 -17.76
CA LYS A 325 8.85 17.30 -18.73
C LYS A 325 10.27 17.74 -18.32
N LYS A 326 10.53 17.87 -17.00
CA LYS A 326 11.84 18.23 -16.44
C LYS A 326 12.85 17.11 -16.75
N ASP A 327 12.51 15.86 -16.48
CA ASP A 327 13.37 14.71 -16.71
C ASP A 327 13.65 14.48 -18.20
N GLN A 328 12.63 14.62 -19.06
CA GLN A 328 12.80 14.55 -20.52
C GLN A 328 13.77 15.62 -21.05
N LYS A 329 13.70 16.86 -20.53
CA LYS A 329 14.64 17.94 -20.91
C LYS A 329 16.07 17.63 -20.47
N SER A 330 16.25 16.93 -19.37
CA SER A 330 17.56 16.56 -18.82
C SER A 330 18.13 15.29 -19.46
N GLY A 331 17.42 14.65 -20.41
CA GLY A 331 17.85 13.40 -21.06
C GLY A 331 17.85 12.18 -20.15
N LYS A 332 17.06 12.21 -19.05
CA LYS A 332 16.87 11.06 -18.17
C LYS A 332 15.99 10.01 -18.84
N GLU A 333 16.13 8.76 -18.44
CA GLU A 333 15.29 7.66 -18.94
C GLU A 333 13.82 7.86 -18.57
N ASP A 334 12.92 7.28 -19.34
CA ASP A 334 11.51 7.25 -18.97
C ASP A 334 11.28 6.28 -17.80
N PRO A 335 10.42 6.62 -16.81
CA PRO A 335 10.16 5.76 -15.65
C PRO A 335 9.71 4.34 -16.02
N GLU A 336 8.97 4.17 -17.12
CA GLU A 336 8.56 2.87 -17.62
C GLU A 336 9.76 2.04 -18.05
N THR A 337 10.70 2.64 -18.80
CA THR A 337 11.93 1.97 -19.24
C THR A 337 12.78 1.50 -18.06
N VAL A 338 12.92 2.35 -17.02
CA VAL A 338 13.66 1.96 -15.80
C VAL A 338 13.02 0.75 -15.13
N LEU A 339 11.68 0.73 -15.04
CA LEU A 339 10.96 -0.37 -14.39
C LEU A 339 11.00 -1.66 -15.23
N GLU A 340 10.91 -1.56 -16.56
CA GLU A 340 11.04 -2.70 -17.48
C GLU A 340 12.47 -3.28 -17.48
N ASN A 341 13.50 -2.43 -17.47
CA ASN A 341 14.89 -2.89 -17.35
C ASN A 341 15.10 -3.64 -16.03
N LEU A 342 14.51 -3.15 -14.93
CA LEU A 342 14.59 -3.80 -13.64
C LEU A 342 13.87 -5.16 -13.65
N GLU A 343 12.71 -5.27 -14.32
CA GLU A 343 11.96 -6.53 -14.48
C GLU A 343 12.74 -7.54 -15.33
N ASP A 344 13.37 -7.09 -16.41
CA ASP A 344 14.21 -7.95 -17.27
C ASP A 344 15.42 -8.51 -16.49
N ASP A 345 16.07 -7.68 -15.67
CA ASP A 345 17.18 -8.10 -14.82
C ASP A 345 16.70 -9.09 -13.76
N ASP A 346 15.56 -8.80 -13.12
CA ASP A 346 14.95 -9.66 -12.12
C ASP A 346 14.50 -11.01 -12.70
N THR A 347 13.89 -11.02 -13.87
CA THR A 347 13.50 -12.24 -14.57
C THR A 347 14.71 -13.17 -14.83
N LYS A 348 15.85 -12.60 -15.25
CA LYS A 348 17.08 -13.37 -15.45
C LYS A 348 17.60 -13.92 -14.13
N ARG A 349 17.66 -13.05 -13.13
CA ARG A 349 18.12 -13.36 -11.78
C ARG A 349 17.32 -14.50 -11.15
N MET A 350 15.99 -14.41 -11.16
CA MET A 350 15.12 -15.42 -10.56
C MET A 350 15.26 -16.80 -11.23
N ARG A 351 15.50 -16.85 -12.54
CA ARG A 351 15.81 -18.10 -13.24
C ARG A 351 17.14 -18.72 -12.85
N HIS A 352 18.13 -17.89 -12.50
CA HIS A 352 19.45 -18.39 -12.03
C HIS A 352 19.40 -18.86 -10.58
N LEU A 353 18.53 -18.28 -9.74
CA LEU A 353 18.42 -18.65 -8.32
C LEU A 353 17.91 -20.06 -8.12
N ALA A 354 16.92 -20.52 -8.90
CA ALA A 354 16.41 -21.89 -8.85
C ALA A 354 15.49 -22.22 -10.04
N ASP A 355 15.37 -23.53 -10.34
CA ASP A 355 14.48 -24.03 -11.37
C ASP A 355 12.98 -23.96 -10.99
N ASP A 356 12.67 -23.98 -9.69
CA ASP A 356 11.30 -23.87 -9.14
C ASP A 356 11.02 -22.44 -8.69
N GLN A 357 9.94 -21.86 -9.15
CA GLN A 357 9.55 -20.46 -8.84
C GLN A 357 9.46 -20.19 -7.33
N SER A 358 8.92 -21.14 -6.55
CA SER A 358 8.89 -21.01 -5.09
C SER A 358 10.28 -21.01 -4.49
N ALA A 359 11.15 -21.87 -5.02
CA ALA A 359 12.53 -21.98 -4.55
C ALA A 359 13.33 -20.72 -4.87
N ALA A 360 13.08 -20.08 -6.02
CA ALA A 360 13.71 -18.81 -6.38
C ALA A 360 13.33 -17.69 -5.40
N ILE A 361 12.02 -17.54 -5.08
CA ILE A 361 11.55 -16.56 -4.08
C ILE A 361 12.22 -16.79 -2.72
N TYR A 362 12.27 -18.03 -2.25
CA TYR A 362 12.88 -18.32 -0.94
C TYR A 362 14.41 -18.18 -0.95
N ALA A 363 15.07 -18.51 -2.08
CA ALA A 363 16.50 -18.29 -2.22
C ALA A 363 16.83 -16.80 -2.13
N ASP A 364 16.02 -15.94 -2.78
CA ASP A 364 16.18 -14.49 -2.70
C ASP A 364 15.92 -13.93 -1.28
N LEU A 365 15.06 -14.58 -0.50
CA LEU A 365 14.83 -14.27 0.92
C LEU A 365 15.82 -15.01 1.85
N HIS A 366 16.89 -15.59 1.30
CA HIS A 366 17.88 -16.38 2.05
C HIS A 366 17.26 -17.49 2.90
N ALA A 367 16.13 -18.06 2.44
CA ALA A 367 15.38 -19.12 3.11
C ALA A 367 15.49 -20.44 2.32
N LYS A 368 15.33 -21.56 3.00
CA LYS A 368 15.34 -22.88 2.35
C LYS A 368 13.91 -23.26 1.96
N ALA A 369 13.63 -23.36 0.67
CA ALA A 369 12.29 -23.61 0.13
C ALA A 369 11.59 -24.85 0.75
N LYS A 370 12.36 -25.89 1.13
CA LYS A 370 11.81 -27.09 1.76
C LYS A 370 11.15 -26.86 3.12
N ASP A 371 11.48 -25.77 3.79
CA ASP A 371 11.00 -25.43 5.13
C ASP A 371 9.72 -24.57 5.09
N TYR A 372 9.27 -24.18 3.90
CA TYR A 372 8.16 -23.26 3.68
C TYR A 372 7.17 -23.78 2.62
N PRO A 373 5.92 -23.29 2.63
CA PRO A 373 4.92 -23.72 1.66
C PRO A 373 5.28 -23.22 0.25
N LYS A 374 4.93 -24.01 -0.75
CA LYS A 374 5.07 -23.58 -2.14
C LYS A 374 4.18 -22.39 -2.48
N MET A 375 4.55 -21.67 -3.55
CA MET A 375 3.72 -20.61 -4.10
C MET A 375 2.34 -21.16 -4.48
N GLN A 376 1.30 -20.44 -4.09
CA GLN A 376 -0.06 -20.86 -4.38
C GLN A 376 -0.56 -20.17 -5.65
N THR A 377 -0.89 -20.96 -6.68
CA THR A 377 -1.38 -20.49 -7.97
C THR A 377 -2.83 -20.93 -8.24
N THR A 378 -3.29 -21.97 -7.55
CA THR A 378 -4.67 -22.50 -7.61
C THR A 378 -5.25 -22.59 -6.20
N PHE A 379 -6.56 -22.48 -6.11
CA PHE A 379 -7.32 -22.74 -4.87
C PHE A 379 -7.74 -24.19 -4.78
#